data_144feb92cedeb075d030807077ab6a51
#
_entry.id   144feb92cedeb075d030807077ab6a51
#
_cell.length_a   1.000
_cell.length_b   1.000
_cell.length_c   1.000
_cell.angle_alpha   90.00
_cell.angle_beta   90.00
_cell.angle_gamma   90.00
#
_symmetry.space_group_name_H-M   'P 1'
#
loop_
_entity.id
_entity.type
_entity.pdbx_description
1 polymer ?
#
loop_
_entity_poly.entity_id
_entity_poly.type
_entity_poly.pdbx_seq_one_letter_code
_entity_poly.pdbx_strand_id
1 'polypeptide(L)'
;AIRGRDAIYVWTDTSLFIMRFVGAPFVFSFQQVGTNCGLIGKNAAVEVDGSAYWMSENGFFRYTGKLDSLACLVEDYVYDDINTVPRQHIYAGLNNLFGEVTWFYPGSGAASNNRSVTYNFMDSTPERPVWTTSSLSRSTWSDSHIFGKPHATEYDSSATSDSTVGNTDGVTTYYEHEKIG
;
A
#
# COMPACT_ATOMS: atom_id res chain seq x y z
N ALA A 1 6.85 5.94 7.91
CA ALA A 1 7.75 4.85 8.32
C ALA A 1 6.95 3.60 8.66
N ILE A 2 7.50 2.43 8.37
CA ILE A 2 6.96 1.14 8.80
C ILE A 2 8.02 0.32 9.51
N ARG A 3 7.58 -0.56 10.38
CA ARG A 3 8.46 -1.47 11.10
C ARG A 3 8.72 -2.71 10.25
N GLY A 4 10.00 -3.00 9.95
CA GLY A 4 10.44 -4.28 9.44
C GLY A 4 10.90 -5.22 10.56
N ARG A 5 11.42 -6.40 10.17
CA ARG A 5 11.90 -7.41 11.13
C ARG A 5 13.08 -6.90 11.97
N ASP A 6 14.10 -6.34 11.34
CA ASP A 6 15.37 -5.94 11.99
C ASP A 6 15.68 -4.45 11.83
N ALA A 7 14.75 -3.67 11.27
CA ALA A 7 14.96 -2.27 10.97
C ALA A 7 13.63 -1.53 10.90
N ILE A 8 13.70 -0.20 10.92
CA ILE A 8 12.57 0.66 10.57
C ILE A 8 12.86 1.28 9.21
N TYR A 9 11.92 1.13 8.29
CA TYR A 9 11.97 1.76 6.98
C TYR A 9 11.37 3.16 7.08
N VAL A 10 12.14 4.15 6.65
CA VAL A 10 11.76 5.57 6.72
C VAL A 10 11.84 6.16 5.33
N TRP A 11 10.71 6.51 4.76
CA TRP A 11 10.64 7.20 3.47
C TRP A 11 10.56 8.70 3.64
N THR A 12 11.19 9.38 2.73
CA THR A 12 10.92 10.77 2.39
C THR A 12 10.15 10.83 1.07
N ASP A 13 9.89 12.02 0.56
CA ASP A 13 9.25 12.20 -0.75
C ASP A 13 10.10 11.63 -1.91
N THR A 14 11.41 11.47 -1.70
CA THR A 14 12.34 11.05 -2.77
C THR A 14 13.17 9.83 -2.46
N SER A 15 13.30 9.44 -1.19
CA SER A 15 14.33 8.47 -0.78
C SER A 15 13.82 7.50 0.27
N LEU A 16 14.48 6.34 0.34
CA LEU A 16 14.32 5.37 1.41
C LEU A 16 15.56 5.36 2.30
N PHE A 17 15.33 5.44 3.60
CA PHE A 17 16.33 5.26 4.66
C PHE A 17 15.98 4.05 5.51
N ILE A 18 17.01 3.36 5.99
CA ILE A 18 16.88 2.29 6.96
C ILE A 18 17.46 2.75 8.28
N MET A 19 16.66 2.70 9.32
CA MET A 19 17.07 2.96 10.69
C MET A 19 17.26 1.63 11.43
N ARG A 20 18.43 1.42 12.00
CA ARG A 20 18.78 0.24 12.80
C ARG A 20 19.30 0.63 14.16
N PHE A 21 18.98 -0.17 15.16
CA PHE A 21 19.64 -0.08 16.46
C PHE A 21 21.05 -0.66 16.36
N VAL A 22 22.06 0.12 16.79
CA VAL A 22 23.49 -0.26 16.72
C VAL A 22 24.17 -0.26 18.08
N GLY A 23 23.47 0.11 19.15
CA GLY A 23 24.03 0.20 20.50
C GLY A 23 24.85 1.47 20.75
N ALA A 24 25.44 1.52 21.95
CA ALA A 24 26.24 2.67 22.35
C ALA A 24 27.58 2.73 21.58
N PRO A 25 28.13 3.94 21.29
CA PRO A 25 27.63 5.25 21.68
C PRO A 25 26.51 5.80 20.74
N PHE A 26 26.34 5.22 19.57
CA PHE A 26 25.34 5.61 18.57
C PHE A 26 24.14 4.69 18.68
N VAL A 27 23.10 5.10 19.36
CA VAL A 27 21.91 4.28 19.64
C VAL A 27 21.26 3.78 18.35
N PHE A 28 21.18 4.65 17.33
CA PHE A 28 20.63 4.32 16.02
C PHE A 28 21.56 4.75 14.90
N SER A 29 21.57 3.99 13.83
CA SER A 29 22.15 4.36 12.53
C SER A 29 21.05 4.61 11.51
N PHE A 30 21.30 5.56 10.61
CA PHE A 30 20.46 5.82 9.43
C PHE A 30 21.30 5.61 8.18
N GLN A 31 20.80 4.77 7.30
CA GLN A 31 21.45 4.49 6.02
C GLN A 31 20.48 4.79 4.89
N GLN A 32 20.85 5.68 3.99
CA GLN A 32 20.11 5.85 2.75
C GLN A 32 20.38 4.66 1.83
N VAL A 33 19.33 4.01 1.34
CA VAL A 33 19.44 2.82 0.48
C VAL A 33 18.96 3.05 -0.94
N GLY A 34 18.28 4.17 -1.18
CA GLY A 34 17.83 4.54 -2.51
C GLY A 34 17.37 5.98 -2.63
N THR A 35 17.40 6.46 -3.87
CA THR A 35 16.87 7.76 -4.30
C THR A 35 15.87 7.54 -5.42
N ASN A 36 15.01 8.51 -5.70
CA ASN A 36 13.90 8.43 -6.68
C ASN A 36 12.93 7.28 -6.41
N CYS A 37 12.83 6.87 -5.17
CA CYS A 37 11.97 5.77 -4.69
C CYS A 37 11.21 6.19 -3.43
N GLY A 38 10.88 7.47 -3.31
CA GLY A 38 10.10 8.02 -2.21
C GLY A 38 8.69 7.42 -2.13
N LEU A 39 7.97 7.76 -1.09
CA LEU A 39 6.63 7.25 -0.85
C LEU A 39 5.59 8.25 -1.38
N ILE A 40 4.70 7.81 -2.26
CA ILE A 40 3.65 8.67 -2.84
C ILE A 40 2.66 9.18 -1.80
N GLY A 41 2.38 8.39 -0.77
CA GLY A 41 1.47 8.73 0.32
C GLY A 41 1.83 8.00 1.61
N LYS A 42 1.49 8.55 2.75
CA LYS A 42 1.92 8.06 4.07
C LYS A 42 1.59 6.59 4.37
N ASN A 43 0.56 6.04 3.72
CA ASN A 43 0.08 4.68 3.92
C ASN A 43 0.29 3.79 2.67
N ALA A 44 1.09 4.24 1.70
CA ALA A 44 1.32 3.53 0.43
C ALA A 44 2.41 2.45 0.51
N ALA A 45 2.75 1.97 1.70
CA ALA A 45 3.76 0.94 1.92
C ALA A 45 3.28 -0.13 2.89
N VAL A 46 3.67 -1.38 2.62
CA VAL A 46 3.45 -2.54 3.49
C VAL A 46 4.75 -3.32 3.67
N GLU A 47 4.82 -4.08 4.75
CA GLU A 47 5.92 -5.01 5.03
C GLU A 47 5.34 -6.41 5.13
N VAL A 48 6.02 -7.37 4.53
CA VAL A 48 5.73 -8.79 4.60
C VAL A 48 7.04 -9.58 4.62
N ASP A 49 7.22 -10.41 5.64
CA ASP A 49 8.35 -11.33 5.80
C ASP A 49 9.74 -10.68 5.65
N GLY A 50 9.91 -9.47 6.15
CA GLY A 50 11.16 -8.72 6.07
C GLY A 50 11.35 -7.94 4.78
N SER A 51 10.39 -8.00 3.86
CA SER A 51 10.38 -7.27 2.60
C SER A 51 9.42 -6.09 2.68
N ALA A 52 9.83 -4.93 2.20
CA ALA A 52 8.95 -3.78 2.07
C ALA A 52 8.53 -3.60 0.61
N TYR A 53 7.25 -3.33 0.40
CA TYR A 53 6.66 -3.00 -0.91
C TYR A 53 5.97 -1.66 -0.82
N TRP A 54 6.17 -0.79 -1.81
CA TRP A 54 5.53 0.52 -1.80
C TRP A 54 5.31 1.10 -3.19
N MET A 55 4.38 2.04 -3.25
CA MET A 55 4.09 2.86 -4.40
C MET A 55 4.80 4.22 -4.25
N SER A 56 5.54 4.61 -5.26
CA SER A 56 6.22 5.90 -5.41
C SER A 56 5.52 6.74 -6.48
N GLU A 57 5.93 7.99 -6.65
CA GLU A 57 5.54 8.80 -7.82
C GLU A 57 6.18 8.29 -9.12
N ASN A 58 7.24 7.47 -9.03
CA ASN A 58 8.03 6.97 -10.16
C ASN A 58 7.96 5.44 -10.32
N GLY A 59 6.86 4.82 -9.91
CA GLY A 59 6.67 3.38 -10.05
C GLY A 59 6.54 2.64 -8.73
N PHE A 60 6.64 1.33 -8.82
CA PHE A 60 6.51 0.43 -7.67
C PHE A 60 7.87 -0.14 -7.31
N PHE A 61 8.12 -0.27 -6.02
CA PHE A 61 9.41 -0.70 -5.51
C PHE A 61 9.29 -1.78 -4.45
N ARG A 62 10.35 -2.55 -4.33
CA ARG A 62 10.53 -3.56 -3.28
C ARG A 62 11.91 -3.40 -2.64
N TYR A 63 11.98 -3.64 -1.35
CA TYR A 63 13.24 -3.77 -0.62
C TYR A 63 13.27 -5.09 0.14
N THR A 64 14.27 -5.92 -0.19
CA THR A 64 14.51 -7.25 0.42
C THR A 64 15.96 -7.36 0.93
N GLY A 65 16.54 -6.24 1.39
CA GLY A 65 17.99 -6.09 1.61
C GLY A 65 18.68 -5.39 0.43
N LYS A 66 18.05 -5.40 -0.73
CA LYS A 66 18.40 -4.66 -1.94
C LYS A 66 17.17 -3.92 -2.44
N LEU A 67 17.36 -2.71 -2.96
CA LEU A 67 16.32 -1.95 -3.62
C LEU A 67 16.12 -2.45 -5.05
N ASP A 68 14.93 -2.88 -5.37
CA ASP A 68 14.52 -3.29 -6.71
C ASP A 68 13.27 -2.49 -7.14
N SER A 69 13.26 -2.03 -8.39
CA SER A 69 12.03 -1.57 -9.04
C SER A 69 11.24 -2.78 -9.50
N LEU A 70 9.94 -2.78 -9.24
CA LEU A 70 9.03 -3.81 -9.72
C LEU A 70 8.58 -3.46 -11.14
N ALA A 71 8.89 -4.31 -12.09
CA ALA A 71 8.37 -4.15 -13.45
C ALA A 71 6.83 -4.25 -13.40
N CYS A 72 6.15 -3.19 -13.79
CA CYS A 72 4.70 -3.10 -13.76
C CYS A 72 4.15 -2.96 -15.18
N LEU A 73 3.44 -3.99 -15.65
CA LEU A 73 2.88 -4.00 -17.01
C LEU A 73 1.67 -3.06 -17.18
N VAL A 74 1.11 -2.59 -16.07
CA VAL A 74 -0.05 -1.69 -16.01
C VAL A 74 0.34 -0.31 -15.45
N GLU A 75 1.64 0.01 -15.45
CA GLU A 75 2.17 1.23 -14.85
C GLU A 75 1.56 2.49 -15.48
N ASP A 76 1.60 2.58 -16.79
CA ASP A 76 1.04 3.72 -17.55
C ASP A 76 -0.46 3.88 -17.24
N TYR A 77 -1.21 2.77 -17.23
CA TYR A 77 -2.64 2.79 -16.90
C TYR A 77 -2.92 3.36 -15.51
N VAL A 78 -2.08 3.03 -14.53
CA VAL A 78 -2.24 3.51 -13.15
C VAL A 78 -1.86 4.98 -13.04
N TYR A 79 -0.69 5.36 -13.56
CA TYR A 79 -0.17 6.72 -13.39
C TYR A 79 -0.84 7.76 -14.29
N ASP A 80 -1.42 7.37 -15.41
CA ASP A 80 -2.25 8.25 -16.25
C ASP A 80 -3.63 8.55 -15.61
N ASP A 81 -4.15 7.61 -14.78
CA ASP A 81 -5.46 7.76 -14.11
C ASP A 81 -5.36 8.33 -12.68
N ILE A 82 -4.21 8.22 -12.02
CA ILE A 82 -4.09 8.57 -10.60
C ILE A 82 -4.31 10.07 -10.33
N ASN A 83 -5.14 10.38 -9.32
CA ASN A 83 -5.24 11.73 -8.78
C ASN A 83 -4.28 11.91 -7.60
N THR A 84 -3.21 12.66 -7.79
CA THR A 84 -2.19 12.89 -6.75
C THR A 84 -2.55 14.01 -5.77
N VAL A 85 -3.63 14.76 -6.00
CA VAL A 85 -4.06 15.82 -5.09
C VAL A 85 -4.45 15.25 -3.72
N PRO A 86 -5.32 14.22 -3.62
CA PRO A 86 -5.62 13.55 -2.36
C PRO A 86 -4.69 12.36 -2.07
N ARG A 87 -3.40 12.45 -2.39
CA ARG A 87 -2.41 11.35 -2.21
C ARG A 87 -2.33 10.78 -0.79
N GLN A 88 -2.78 11.53 0.21
CA GLN A 88 -2.88 11.04 1.59
C GLN A 88 -3.89 9.90 1.77
N HIS A 89 -4.81 9.72 0.82
CA HIS A 89 -5.77 8.62 0.82
C HIS A 89 -5.23 7.33 0.21
N ILE A 90 -4.12 7.39 -0.54
CA ILE A 90 -3.49 6.20 -1.11
C ILE A 90 -3.10 5.27 0.03
N TYR A 91 -3.56 4.03 -0.07
CA TYR A 91 -3.40 3.03 0.97
C TYR A 91 -2.93 1.69 0.38
N ALA A 92 -1.95 1.07 1.02
CA ALA A 92 -1.48 -0.26 0.66
C ALA A 92 -2.06 -1.31 1.62
N GLY A 93 -2.67 -2.35 1.06
CA GLY A 93 -3.19 -3.50 1.77
C GLY A 93 -2.38 -4.76 1.45
N LEU A 94 -2.16 -5.61 2.46
CA LEU A 94 -1.53 -6.91 2.31
C LEU A 94 -2.58 -8.00 2.43
N ASN A 95 -2.61 -8.92 1.47
CA ASN A 95 -3.34 -10.18 1.56
C ASN A 95 -2.32 -11.32 1.57
N ASN A 96 -1.88 -11.69 2.76
CA ASN A 96 -0.79 -12.66 2.93
C ASN A 96 -1.18 -14.06 2.47
N LEU A 97 -2.46 -14.42 2.58
CA LEU A 97 -2.95 -15.75 2.18
C LEU A 97 -2.76 -15.99 0.67
N PHE A 98 -2.93 -14.95 -0.14
CA PHE A 98 -2.81 -15.04 -1.60
C PHE A 98 -1.51 -14.44 -2.13
N GLY A 99 -0.63 -13.94 -1.26
CA GLY A 99 0.64 -13.36 -1.66
C GLY A 99 0.49 -12.04 -2.44
N GLU A 100 -0.45 -11.20 -2.03
CA GLU A 100 -0.82 -10.00 -2.76
C GLU A 100 -0.58 -8.73 -1.96
N VAL A 101 -0.06 -7.72 -2.65
CA VAL A 101 -0.04 -6.33 -2.18
C VAL A 101 -0.94 -5.52 -3.10
N THR A 102 -1.94 -4.86 -2.53
CA THR A 102 -2.89 -4.02 -3.25
C THR A 102 -2.73 -2.57 -2.83
N TRP A 103 -2.55 -1.69 -3.80
CA TRP A 103 -2.61 -0.24 -3.57
C TRP A 103 -3.96 0.29 -4.03
N PHE A 104 -4.68 0.88 -3.10
CA PHE A 104 -5.93 1.61 -3.35
C PHE A 104 -5.61 3.07 -3.58
N TYR A 105 -6.12 3.65 -4.65
CA TYR A 105 -5.80 5.01 -5.03
C TYR A 105 -7.01 5.74 -5.63
N PRO A 106 -7.06 7.08 -5.54
CA PRO A 106 -8.06 7.86 -6.20
C PRO A 106 -7.72 7.99 -7.69
N GLY A 107 -8.64 7.62 -8.55
CA GLY A 107 -8.53 7.85 -9.99
C GLY A 107 -8.80 9.30 -10.37
N SER A 108 -8.67 9.62 -11.64
CA SER A 108 -8.84 10.97 -12.17
C SER A 108 -10.18 11.58 -11.75
N GLY A 109 -10.12 12.77 -11.14
CA GLY A 109 -11.27 13.50 -10.64
C GLY A 109 -11.91 12.95 -9.36
N ALA A 110 -11.43 11.83 -8.80
CA ALA A 110 -11.95 11.30 -7.55
C ALA A 110 -11.27 11.94 -6.33
N ALA A 111 -12.06 12.21 -5.29
CA ALA A 111 -11.57 12.72 -4.01
C ALA A 111 -11.17 11.61 -3.03
N SER A 112 -11.65 10.37 -3.25
CA SER A 112 -11.38 9.19 -2.44
C SER A 112 -10.96 8.02 -3.32
N ASN A 113 -10.41 6.97 -2.70
CA ASN A 113 -9.98 5.78 -3.42
C ASN A 113 -11.16 5.14 -4.14
N ASN A 114 -11.02 4.91 -5.44
CA ASN A 114 -12.00 4.26 -6.30
C ASN A 114 -11.35 3.34 -7.34
N ARG A 115 -10.05 3.12 -7.20
CA ARG A 115 -9.24 2.25 -8.04
C ARG A 115 -8.31 1.43 -7.17
N SER A 116 -7.90 0.30 -7.68
CA SER A 116 -6.83 -0.50 -7.06
C SER A 116 -5.94 -1.14 -8.10
N VAL A 117 -4.70 -1.36 -7.71
CA VAL A 117 -3.72 -2.15 -8.45
C VAL A 117 -3.09 -3.14 -7.48
N THR A 118 -3.02 -4.39 -7.88
CA THR A 118 -2.52 -5.50 -7.07
C THR A 118 -1.32 -6.15 -7.73
N TYR A 119 -0.28 -6.37 -6.94
CA TYR A 119 0.88 -7.15 -7.28
C TYR A 119 0.86 -8.47 -6.53
N ASN A 120 0.90 -9.61 -7.24
CA ASN A 120 1.03 -10.91 -6.62
C ASN A 120 2.51 -11.28 -6.52
N PHE A 121 3.05 -11.27 -5.29
CA PHE A 121 4.47 -11.54 -5.06
C PHE A 121 4.82 -13.03 -4.98
N MET A 122 3.84 -13.91 -4.82
CA MET A 122 4.05 -15.36 -4.83
C MET A 122 4.15 -15.89 -6.26
N ASP A 123 3.30 -15.39 -7.16
CA ASP A 123 3.24 -15.87 -8.55
C ASP A 123 4.13 -15.09 -9.51
N SER A 124 4.70 -13.97 -9.06
CA SER A 124 5.55 -13.12 -9.88
C SER A 124 6.99 -13.62 -9.94
N THR A 125 7.56 -13.57 -11.14
CA THR A 125 9.00 -13.67 -11.37
C THR A 125 9.52 -12.39 -12.02
N PRO A 126 10.84 -12.12 -12.01
CA PRO A 126 11.38 -10.93 -12.68
C PRO A 126 11.00 -10.83 -14.17
N GLU A 127 10.88 -11.99 -14.85
CA GLU A 127 10.52 -12.08 -16.28
C GLU A 127 9.00 -12.06 -16.51
N ARG A 128 8.23 -12.41 -15.48
CA ARG A 128 6.77 -12.51 -15.57
C ARG A 128 6.12 -11.94 -14.30
N PRO A 129 6.06 -10.62 -14.17
CA PRO A 129 5.36 -9.99 -13.07
C PRO A 129 3.83 -10.15 -13.25
N VAL A 130 3.13 -10.47 -12.15
CA VAL A 130 1.68 -10.65 -12.14
C VAL A 130 1.04 -9.45 -11.48
N TRP A 131 0.28 -8.70 -12.28
CA TRP A 131 -0.44 -7.50 -11.89
C TRP A 131 -1.91 -7.58 -12.29
N THR A 132 -2.77 -7.03 -11.46
CA THR A 132 -4.20 -6.84 -11.76
C THR A 132 -4.65 -5.46 -11.37
N THR A 133 -5.65 -4.93 -12.06
CA THR A 133 -6.30 -3.66 -11.74
C THR A 133 -7.78 -3.87 -11.51
N SER A 134 -8.36 -3.05 -10.63
CA SER A 134 -9.78 -3.14 -10.29
C SER A 134 -10.34 -1.76 -9.93
N SER A 135 -11.66 -1.64 -9.95
CA SER A 135 -12.39 -0.50 -9.41
C SER A 135 -12.73 -0.67 -7.92
N LEU A 136 -12.04 -1.55 -7.22
CA LEU A 136 -12.25 -1.78 -5.80
C LEU A 136 -11.82 -0.54 -4.99
N SER A 137 -12.75 -0.02 -4.20
CA SER A 137 -12.55 1.13 -3.35
C SER A 137 -12.32 0.67 -1.90
N ARG A 138 -11.17 1.06 -1.32
CA ARG A 138 -10.91 0.84 0.11
C ARG A 138 -10.11 2.00 0.67
N SER A 139 -10.47 2.42 1.87
CA SER A 139 -9.79 3.50 2.61
C SER A 139 -8.77 2.96 3.59
N THR A 140 -9.04 1.77 4.14
CA THR A 140 -8.14 1.04 5.02
C THR A 140 -8.23 -0.45 4.74
N TRP A 141 -7.20 -1.18 5.19
CA TRP A 141 -7.15 -2.62 5.06
C TRP A 141 -6.44 -3.24 6.26
N SER A 142 -6.93 -4.35 6.76
CA SER A 142 -6.27 -5.14 7.79
C SER A 142 -6.37 -6.61 7.45
N ASP A 143 -5.22 -7.24 7.25
CA ASP A 143 -5.07 -8.69 7.08
C ASP A 143 -4.88 -9.35 8.46
N SER A 144 -5.82 -9.10 9.38
CA SER A 144 -5.71 -9.61 10.74
C SER A 144 -6.20 -11.05 10.84
N HIS A 145 -5.30 -11.96 11.19
CA HIS A 145 -5.61 -13.37 11.44
C HIS A 145 -6.61 -13.60 12.59
N ILE A 146 -6.83 -12.61 13.45
CA ILE A 146 -7.78 -12.73 14.58
C ILE A 146 -9.18 -13.01 14.09
N PHE A 147 -9.56 -12.45 12.95
CA PHE A 147 -10.88 -12.61 12.34
C PHE A 147 -10.91 -13.67 11.23
N GLY A 148 -9.77 -14.26 10.88
CA GLY A 148 -9.64 -15.28 9.85
C GLY A 148 -9.81 -14.79 8.41
N LYS A 149 -10.17 -13.52 8.21
CA LYS A 149 -10.36 -12.88 6.90
C LYS A 149 -9.96 -11.42 6.97
N PRO A 150 -9.49 -10.82 5.85
CA PRO A 150 -9.22 -9.40 5.80
C PRO A 150 -10.46 -8.54 6.08
N HIS A 151 -10.23 -7.39 6.70
CA HIS A 151 -11.25 -6.38 6.94
C HIS A 151 -10.84 -5.08 6.26
N ALA A 152 -11.80 -4.39 5.70
CA ALA A 152 -11.57 -3.14 5.02
C ALA A 152 -12.67 -2.12 5.31
N THR A 153 -12.38 -0.85 5.09
CA THR A 153 -13.38 0.23 5.08
C THR A 153 -13.36 0.92 3.72
N GLU A 154 -14.51 1.44 3.33
CA GLU A 154 -14.65 2.25 2.14
C GLU A 154 -15.25 3.61 2.52
N TYR A 155 -14.82 4.67 1.83
CA TYR A 155 -15.46 5.97 1.93
C TYR A 155 -16.56 6.05 0.87
N ASP A 156 -17.81 6.13 1.32
CA ASP A 156 -18.96 6.34 0.46
C ASP A 156 -19.45 7.77 0.59
N SER A 157 -19.16 8.59 -0.41
CA SER A 157 -19.60 10.01 -0.45
C SER A 157 -21.12 10.15 -0.67
N SER A 158 -21.80 9.07 -1.08
CA SER A 158 -23.26 9.05 -1.26
C SER A 158 -24.01 8.59 -0.02
N ALA A 159 -23.32 8.07 0.98
CA ALA A 159 -23.91 7.77 2.28
C ALA A 159 -24.33 9.07 2.95
N THR A 160 -25.53 9.53 2.63
CA THR A 160 -26.24 10.50 3.44
C THR A 160 -26.37 9.90 4.84
N SER A 161 -26.11 10.71 5.85
CA SER A 161 -26.21 10.36 7.26
C SER A 161 -27.50 9.56 7.54
N ASP A 162 -27.44 8.24 7.41
CA ASP A 162 -28.48 7.38 7.93
C ASP A 162 -28.28 7.32 9.46
N SER A 163 -29.13 8.06 10.13
CA SER A 163 -29.14 8.15 11.59
C SER A 163 -29.38 6.81 12.29
N THR A 164 -29.67 5.75 11.54
CA THR A 164 -29.91 4.39 12.08
C THR A 164 -28.65 3.57 12.23
N VAL A 165 -27.55 3.93 11.59
CA VAL A 165 -26.30 3.13 11.61
C VAL A 165 -25.13 3.85 12.28
N GLY A 166 -25.34 5.08 12.77
CA GLY A 166 -24.32 5.84 13.49
C GLY A 166 -23.12 6.26 12.62
N ASN A 167 -23.24 6.18 11.31
CA ASN A 167 -22.19 6.55 10.39
C ASN A 167 -22.36 8.00 9.92
N THR A 168 -21.83 8.92 10.68
CA THR A 168 -21.86 10.37 10.36
C THR A 168 -20.77 10.76 9.35
N ASP A 169 -19.87 9.86 9.00
CA ASP A 169 -18.63 10.19 8.31
C ASP A 169 -18.53 9.62 6.88
N GLY A 170 -19.59 8.98 6.38
CA GLY A 170 -19.56 8.36 5.05
C GLY A 170 -18.63 7.13 4.96
N VAL A 171 -18.18 6.58 6.09
CA VAL A 171 -17.34 5.40 6.13
C VAL A 171 -18.19 4.16 6.32
N THR A 172 -18.16 3.26 5.37
CA THR A 172 -18.79 1.94 5.47
C THR A 172 -17.74 0.89 5.74
N THR A 173 -18.00 0.02 6.72
CA THR A 173 -17.12 -1.09 7.05
C THR A 173 -17.55 -2.33 6.29
N TYR A 174 -16.64 -2.91 5.53
CA TYR A 174 -16.84 -4.16 4.83
C TYR A 174 -16.08 -5.28 5.51
N TYR A 175 -16.72 -6.42 5.61
CA TYR A 175 -16.05 -7.67 5.92
C TYR A 175 -15.79 -8.37 4.58
N GLU A 176 -14.54 -8.50 4.21
CA GLU A 176 -14.16 -9.24 3.02
C GLU A 176 -14.41 -10.73 3.26
N HIS A 177 -15.66 -11.16 3.00
CA HIS A 177 -16.08 -12.51 3.31
C HIS A 177 -15.65 -13.54 2.32
N GLU A 178 -15.35 -13.14 1.13
CA GLU A 178 -15.09 -14.11 0.10
C GLU A 178 -13.97 -13.68 -0.79
N LYS A 179 -13.11 -14.63 -0.82
CA LYS A 179 -12.75 -15.14 -2.04
C LYS A 179 -12.78 -14.09 -3.12
N ILE A 180 -11.82 -13.55 -3.13
CA ILE A 180 -11.36 -13.12 -4.37
C ILE A 180 -10.72 -14.38 -4.97
N GLY A 181 -11.45 -15.14 -5.67
CA GLY A 181 -10.99 -16.29 -6.42
C GLY A 181 -11.27 -16.04 -7.86
#